data_d14a5fe71368bc2542010c5a8a3df96b
#
_entry.id   d14a5fe71368bc2542010c5a8a3df96b
#
_cell.length_a   1.000
_cell.length_b   1.000
_cell.length_c   1.000
_cell.angle_alpha   90.00
_cell.angle_beta   90.00
_cell.angle_gamma   90.00
#
_symmetry.space_group_name_H-M   'P 1'
#
loop_
_entity.id
_entity.type
_entity.pdbx_description
1 polymer ?
#
loop_
_entity_poly.entity_id
_entity_poly.type
_entity_poly.pdbx_seq_one_letter_code
_entity_poly.pdbx_strand_id
1 'polypeptide(L)'
;MESAIIESKFIMNNQINLAIHHAVSRLTTKNRLTSDNFCNINVEDGKIISLSANTILINEFCSQLAISIPNEFLNLGTNSIKIPFGAIISSLCGINFFNFMGPSITIKMMPNGNALIDYESKFISAGINQTNFQIWLDVKFFCQVVNPIIRKQITFRKKIPLINTIINGDVPTIMGAKNFFN
;
A
#
# COMPACT_ATOMS: atom_id res chain seq x y z
N MET A 1 -8.73 6.04 27.21
CA MET A 1 -7.53 6.14 26.35
C MET A 1 -7.68 5.34 25.05
N GLU A 2 -8.31 4.17 25.05
CA GLU A 2 -8.47 3.33 23.86
C GLU A 2 -9.33 3.96 22.76
N SER A 3 -10.51 4.51 23.06
CA SER A 3 -11.41 5.07 22.02
C SER A 3 -10.81 6.28 21.30
N ALA A 4 -10.18 7.21 22.02
CA ALA A 4 -9.52 8.37 21.40
C ALA A 4 -8.28 7.96 20.57
N ILE A 5 -7.57 6.91 21.00
CA ILE A 5 -6.46 6.33 20.25
C ILE A 5 -6.99 5.59 19.02
N ILE A 6 -8.12 4.90 19.13
CA ILE A 6 -8.74 4.19 18.01
C ILE A 6 -9.23 5.19 16.96
N GLU A 7 -9.91 6.26 17.38
CA GLU A 7 -10.39 7.32 16.48
C GLU A 7 -9.21 8.03 15.78
N SER A 8 -8.16 8.35 16.54
CA SER A 8 -6.93 8.93 15.99
C SER A 8 -6.26 7.99 14.98
N LYS A 9 -6.20 6.69 15.26
CA LYS A 9 -5.68 5.69 14.32
C LYS A 9 -6.52 5.58 13.06
N PHE A 10 -7.86 5.66 13.19
CA PHE A 10 -8.76 5.60 12.04
C PHE A 10 -8.57 6.80 11.12
N ILE A 11 -8.58 8.02 11.65
CA ILE A 11 -8.35 9.27 10.90
C ILE A 11 -6.98 9.20 10.22
N MET A 12 -5.96 8.79 10.95
CA MET A 12 -4.59 8.67 10.46
C MET A 12 -4.47 7.64 9.32
N ASN A 13 -5.15 6.50 9.46
CA ASN A 13 -5.16 5.47 8.42
C ASN A 13 -5.80 5.98 7.13
N ASN A 14 -6.89 6.74 7.22
CA ASN A 14 -7.51 7.38 6.07
C ASN A 14 -6.58 8.39 5.39
N GLN A 15 -5.89 9.22 6.14
CA GLN A 15 -4.96 10.21 5.59
C GLN A 15 -3.76 9.56 4.90
N ILE A 16 -3.21 8.51 5.49
CA ILE A 16 -2.13 7.74 4.86
C ILE A 16 -2.62 7.06 3.58
N ASN A 17 -3.83 6.50 3.60
CA ASN A 17 -4.42 5.92 2.40
C ASN A 17 -4.58 6.95 1.28
N LEU A 18 -5.02 8.16 1.60
CA LEU A 18 -5.13 9.27 0.64
C LEU A 18 -3.75 9.70 0.14
N ALA A 19 -2.76 9.85 1.02
CA ALA A 19 -1.40 10.20 0.64
C ALA A 19 -0.79 9.16 -0.31
N ILE A 20 -0.97 7.88 -0.02
CA ILE A 20 -0.52 6.79 -0.89
C ILE A 20 -1.23 6.85 -2.24
N HIS A 21 -2.56 7.03 -2.24
CA HIS A 21 -3.34 7.11 -3.47
C HIS A 21 -2.90 8.31 -4.34
N HIS A 22 -2.72 9.49 -3.74
CA HIS A 22 -2.25 10.68 -4.44
C HIS A 22 -0.83 10.48 -4.99
N ALA A 23 0.08 9.91 -4.20
CA ALA A 23 1.45 9.65 -4.64
C ALA A 23 1.49 8.68 -5.83
N VAL A 24 0.75 7.56 -5.75
CA VAL A 24 0.64 6.58 -6.84
C VAL A 24 0.04 7.24 -8.09
N SER A 25 -1.12 7.89 -7.96
CA SER A 25 -1.81 8.53 -9.07
C SER A 25 -0.94 9.59 -9.75
N ARG A 26 -0.24 10.42 -8.97
CA ARG A 26 0.65 11.46 -9.47
C ARG A 26 1.83 10.88 -10.25
N LEU A 27 2.48 9.83 -9.72
CA LEU A 27 3.62 9.20 -10.38
C LEU A 27 3.21 8.46 -11.64
N THR A 28 2.10 7.73 -11.64
CA THR A 28 1.59 7.04 -12.82
C THR A 28 1.20 8.03 -13.91
N THR A 29 0.51 9.12 -13.58
CA THR A 29 0.12 10.16 -14.54
C THR A 29 1.34 10.91 -15.07
N LYS A 30 2.26 11.33 -14.21
CA LYS A 30 3.46 12.09 -14.59
C LYS A 30 4.35 11.30 -15.54
N ASN A 31 4.56 10.03 -15.25
CA ASN A 31 5.46 9.16 -16.03
C ASN A 31 4.70 8.41 -17.15
N ARG A 32 3.39 8.63 -17.30
CA ARG A 32 2.51 7.91 -18.26
C ARG A 32 2.65 6.40 -18.15
N LEU A 33 2.77 5.90 -16.91
CA LEU A 33 2.94 4.48 -16.64
C LEU A 33 1.59 3.76 -16.72
N THR A 34 1.58 2.67 -17.46
CA THR A 34 0.49 1.71 -17.51
C THR A 34 0.94 0.40 -16.88
N SER A 35 0.02 -0.51 -16.61
CA SER A 35 0.35 -1.83 -16.07
C SER A 35 1.37 -2.58 -16.92
N ASP A 36 1.30 -2.41 -18.24
CA ASP A 36 2.16 -3.12 -19.20
C ASP A 36 3.62 -2.68 -19.12
N ASN A 37 3.90 -1.45 -18.68
CA ASN A 37 5.28 -0.97 -18.53
C ASN A 37 6.06 -1.73 -17.44
N PHE A 38 5.36 -2.27 -16.45
CA PHE A 38 5.98 -3.01 -15.35
C PHE A 38 6.24 -4.48 -15.67
N CYS A 39 5.86 -4.93 -16.88
CA CYS A 39 6.08 -6.29 -17.37
C CYS A 39 6.90 -6.26 -18.67
N ASN A 40 7.77 -7.24 -18.81
CA ASN A 40 8.40 -7.58 -20.07
C ASN A 40 7.68 -8.80 -20.63
N ILE A 41 6.99 -8.64 -21.75
CA ILE A 41 6.23 -9.69 -22.42
C ILE A 41 6.92 -10.00 -23.74
N ASN A 42 7.39 -11.24 -23.91
CA ASN A 42 7.92 -11.71 -25.19
C ASN A 42 6.83 -12.53 -25.89
N VAL A 43 6.50 -12.14 -27.11
CA VAL A 43 5.50 -12.81 -27.94
C VAL A 43 6.17 -13.30 -29.21
N GLU A 44 6.00 -14.57 -29.55
CA GLU A 44 6.43 -15.21 -30.81
C GLU A 44 5.22 -15.94 -31.41
N ASP A 45 4.96 -15.74 -32.69
CA ASP A 45 3.84 -16.32 -33.43
C ASP A 45 2.47 -16.10 -32.74
N GLY A 46 2.27 -14.91 -32.13
CA GLY A 46 1.04 -14.58 -31.42
C GLY A 46 0.89 -15.27 -30.06
N LYS A 47 1.89 -16.01 -29.59
CA LYS A 47 1.90 -16.69 -28.29
C LYS A 47 2.88 -16.04 -27.34
N ILE A 48 2.46 -15.90 -26.08
CA ILE A 48 3.34 -15.39 -25.02
C ILE A 48 4.32 -16.50 -24.64
N ILE A 49 5.61 -16.29 -24.94
CA ILE A 49 6.67 -17.23 -24.61
C ILE A 49 7.23 -16.98 -23.23
N SER A 50 7.41 -15.71 -22.87
CA SER A 50 7.91 -15.38 -21.53
C SER A 50 7.26 -14.10 -21.02
N LEU A 51 7.04 -14.08 -19.72
CA LEU A 51 6.60 -12.92 -18.96
C LEU A 51 7.51 -12.76 -17.76
N SER A 52 8.04 -11.56 -17.57
CA SER A 52 8.86 -11.23 -16.41
C SER A 52 8.53 -9.83 -15.89
N ALA A 53 8.79 -9.59 -14.61
CA ALA A 53 8.68 -8.25 -14.04
C ALA A 53 9.81 -7.36 -14.56
N ASN A 54 9.49 -6.11 -14.92
CA ASN A 54 10.49 -5.08 -15.21
C ASN A 54 11.05 -4.53 -13.89
N THR A 55 12.02 -5.25 -13.33
CA THR A 55 12.58 -4.97 -12.00
C THR A 55 13.22 -3.59 -11.91
N ILE A 56 13.81 -3.09 -12.99
CA ILE A 56 14.45 -1.76 -13.02
C ILE A 56 13.40 -0.68 -12.85
N LEU A 57 12.33 -0.73 -13.63
CA LEU A 57 11.26 0.25 -13.57
C LEU A 57 10.49 0.17 -12.25
N ILE A 58 10.27 -1.04 -11.73
CA ILE A 58 9.61 -1.25 -10.45
C ILE A 58 10.43 -0.64 -9.31
N ASN A 59 11.75 -0.86 -9.28
CA ASN A 59 12.63 -0.29 -8.26
C ASN A 59 12.68 1.24 -8.34
N GLU A 60 12.73 1.80 -9.55
CA GLU A 60 12.67 3.25 -9.74
C GLU A 60 11.35 3.82 -9.23
N PHE A 61 10.23 3.19 -9.60
CA PHE A 61 8.91 3.58 -9.14
C PHE A 61 8.79 3.50 -7.61
N CYS A 62 9.25 2.41 -6.99
CA CYS A 62 9.29 2.25 -5.54
C CYS A 62 10.11 3.34 -4.86
N SER A 63 11.27 3.69 -5.41
CA SER A 63 12.14 4.75 -4.88
C SER A 63 11.48 6.13 -4.94
N GLN A 64 10.84 6.46 -6.06
CA GLN A 64 10.10 7.71 -6.22
C GLN A 64 8.87 7.76 -5.30
N LEU A 65 8.17 6.64 -5.15
CA LEU A 65 7.00 6.52 -4.28
C LEU A 65 7.38 6.65 -2.80
N ALA A 66 8.54 6.09 -2.39
CA ALA A 66 9.05 6.17 -1.03
C ALA A 66 9.26 7.62 -0.56
N ILE A 67 9.66 8.51 -1.47
CA ILE A 67 9.85 9.95 -1.21
C ILE A 67 8.51 10.70 -1.33
N SER A 68 7.66 10.29 -2.28
CA SER A 68 6.41 11.01 -2.58
C SER A 68 5.36 10.85 -1.49
N ILE A 69 5.24 9.67 -0.86
CA ILE A 69 4.23 9.39 0.17
C ILE A 69 4.34 10.34 1.37
N PRO A 70 5.51 10.54 2.01
CA PRO A 70 5.67 11.50 3.09
C PRO A 70 5.32 12.93 2.69
N ASN A 71 5.72 13.34 1.48
CA ASN A 71 5.44 14.68 0.97
C ASN A 71 3.93 14.90 0.74
N GLU A 72 3.25 13.94 0.11
CA GLU A 72 1.78 14.02 -0.05
C GLU A 72 1.07 14.01 1.30
N PHE A 73 1.54 13.21 2.27
CA PHE A 73 0.98 13.22 3.62
C PHE A 73 1.09 14.59 4.28
N LEU A 74 2.23 15.29 4.13
CA LEU A 74 2.41 16.65 4.65
C LEU A 74 1.51 17.66 3.93
N ASN A 75 1.33 17.52 2.61
CA ASN A 75 0.53 18.41 1.78
C ASN A 75 -0.97 18.32 2.06
N LEU A 76 -1.47 17.21 2.59
CA LEU A 76 -2.87 17.05 2.97
C LEU A 76 -3.31 18.02 4.07
N GLY A 77 -2.37 18.67 4.77
CA GLY A 77 -2.65 19.76 5.72
C GLY A 77 -3.39 19.37 7.00
N THR A 78 -3.91 18.14 7.06
CA THR A 78 -4.67 17.61 8.21
C THR A 78 -3.78 16.80 9.17
N ASN A 79 -2.52 17.21 9.31
CA ASN A 79 -1.53 16.50 10.12
C ASN A 79 -1.72 16.69 11.63
N SER A 80 -2.83 17.32 12.04
CA SER A 80 -3.15 17.55 13.43
C SER A 80 -4.58 17.14 13.74
N ILE A 81 -4.74 16.40 14.83
CA ILE A 81 -6.04 16.01 15.37
C ILE A 81 -6.23 16.74 16.68
N LYS A 82 -7.39 17.39 16.86
CA LYS A 82 -7.78 18.01 18.14
C LYS A 82 -8.60 17.01 18.92
N ILE A 83 -8.11 16.65 20.09
CA ILE A 83 -8.82 15.76 21.02
C ILE A 83 -9.19 16.54 22.27
N PRO A 84 -10.48 16.61 22.65
CA PRO A 84 -10.89 17.23 23.90
C PRO A 84 -10.23 16.53 25.09
N PHE A 85 -9.74 17.30 26.07
CA PHE A 85 -9.11 16.75 27.27
C PHE A 85 -10.06 15.83 28.03
N GLY A 86 -11.36 16.14 28.04
CA GLY A 86 -12.40 15.31 28.60
C GLY A 86 -12.50 13.92 28.00
N ALA A 87 -12.18 13.73 26.70
CA ALA A 87 -12.15 12.42 26.09
C ALA A 87 -11.01 11.55 26.65
N ILE A 88 -9.91 12.15 27.04
CA ILE A 88 -8.80 11.45 27.72
C ILE A 88 -9.22 11.05 29.13
N ILE A 89 -9.88 11.94 29.88
CA ILE A 89 -10.38 11.64 31.23
C ILE A 89 -11.47 10.57 31.18
N SER A 90 -12.44 10.69 30.24
CA SER A 90 -13.48 9.71 30.04
C SER A 90 -12.94 8.30 29.82
N SER A 91 -11.86 8.20 29.04
CA SER A 91 -11.26 6.90 28.77
C SER A 91 -10.47 6.34 29.96
N LEU A 92 -10.02 7.18 30.88
CA LEU A 92 -9.35 6.75 32.11
C LEU A 92 -10.35 6.33 33.19
N CYS A 93 -11.48 7.08 33.29
CA CYS A 93 -12.49 6.86 34.33
C CYS A 93 -13.63 5.93 33.88
N GLY A 94 -13.72 5.57 32.60
CA GLY A 94 -14.80 4.74 32.05
C GLY A 94 -16.16 5.49 31.93
N ILE A 95 -16.19 6.81 32.14
CA ILE A 95 -17.41 7.62 32.14
C ILE A 95 -17.46 8.46 30.87
N ASN A 96 -18.41 8.17 29.97
CA ASN A 96 -18.53 8.86 28.66
C ASN A 96 -19.00 10.33 28.74
N PHE A 97 -19.45 10.79 29.92
CA PHE A 97 -19.98 12.13 30.11
C PHE A 97 -18.99 13.25 29.77
N PHE A 98 -17.70 13.03 30.00
CA PHE A 98 -16.68 14.06 29.79
C PHE A 98 -16.13 14.14 28.37
N ASN A 99 -16.57 13.27 27.44
CA ASN A 99 -15.96 13.13 26.11
C ASN A 99 -15.82 14.44 25.32
N PHE A 100 -16.72 15.39 25.51
CA PHE A 100 -16.74 16.64 24.78
C PHE A 100 -16.36 17.86 25.63
N MET A 101 -15.97 17.68 26.90
CA MET A 101 -15.68 18.77 27.82
C MET A 101 -14.19 19.07 27.91
N GLY A 102 -13.87 20.35 28.12
CA GLY A 102 -12.52 20.83 28.38
C GLY A 102 -11.76 21.32 27.14
N PRO A 103 -10.54 21.84 27.35
CA PRO A 103 -9.69 22.34 26.27
C PRO A 103 -9.26 21.22 25.35
N SER A 104 -9.14 21.51 24.06
CA SER A 104 -8.66 20.53 23.09
C SER A 104 -7.13 20.48 23.05
N ILE A 105 -6.58 19.29 23.12
CA ILE A 105 -5.16 19.03 22.92
C ILE A 105 -4.94 18.73 21.44
N THR A 106 -4.02 19.45 20.82
CA THR A 106 -3.63 19.20 19.43
C THR A 106 -2.54 18.15 19.38
N ILE A 107 -2.84 17.03 18.74
CA ILE A 107 -1.88 15.97 18.44
C ILE A 107 -1.39 16.20 17.02
N LYS A 108 -0.08 16.43 16.85
CA LYS A 108 0.54 16.56 15.53
C LYS A 108 1.12 15.22 15.08
N MET A 109 0.95 14.92 13.80
CA MET A 109 1.52 13.75 13.17
C MET A 109 2.57 14.21 12.16
N MET A 110 3.76 13.63 12.25
CA MET A 110 4.86 13.95 11.35
C MET A 110 5.41 12.65 10.75
N PRO A 111 5.67 12.60 9.44
CA PRO A 111 6.39 11.48 8.86
C PRO A 111 7.78 11.38 9.49
N ASN A 112 8.24 10.18 9.74
CA ASN A 112 9.56 9.91 10.28
C ASN A 112 10.41 9.23 9.20
N GLY A 113 11.06 10.04 8.38
CA GLY A 113 11.83 9.58 7.23
C GLY A 113 10.99 9.22 6.02
N ASN A 114 11.59 8.50 5.09
CA ASN A 114 10.94 8.01 3.88
C ASN A 114 10.11 6.76 4.18
N ALA A 115 9.13 6.46 3.32
CA ALA A 115 8.46 5.18 3.37
C ALA A 115 9.42 4.06 2.90
N LEU A 116 9.29 2.87 3.47
CA LEU A 116 9.94 1.68 2.95
C LEU A 116 8.97 0.95 2.03
N ILE A 117 9.42 0.63 0.83
CA ILE A 117 8.58 -0.02 -0.18
C ILE A 117 9.35 -1.20 -0.74
N ASP A 118 8.78 -2.39 -0.53
CA ASP A 118 9.23 -3.63 -1.11
C ASP A 118 8.20 -4.10 -2.15
N TYR A 119 8.60 -4.90 -3.11
CA TYR A 119 7.67 -5.53 -4.04
C TYR A 119 7.78 -7.05 -4.01
N GLU A 120 6.68 -7.69 -4.30
CA GLU A 120 6.56 -9.15 -4.36
C GLU A 120 5.87 -9.53 -5.68
N SER A 121 6.50 -10.35 -6.49
CA SER A 121 5.91 -10.88 -7.73
C SER A 121 5.53 -12.34 -7.53
N LYS A 122 4.35 -12.74 -8.03
CA LYS A 122 3.84 -14.11 -7.93
C LYS A 122 3.19 -14.55 -9.22
N PHE A 123 3.41 -15.82 -9.56
CA PHE A 123 2.66 -16.54 -10.56
C PHE A 123 1.73 -17.54 -9.86
N ILE A 124 0.44 -17.42 -10.13
CA ILE A 124 -0.58 -18.26 -9.52
C ILE A 124 -1.32 -18.98 -10.66
N SER A 125 -1.36 -20.30 -10.62
CA SER A 125 -2.18 -21.08 -11.57
C SER A 125 -3.66 -20.70 -11.38
N ALA A 126 -4.30 -20.25 -12.44
CA ALA A 126 -5.71 -19.81 -12.42
C ALA A 126 -6.66 -20.79 -13.14
N GLY A 127 -6.13 -21.90 -13.66
CA GLY A 127 -6.87 -22.94 -14.38
C GLY A 127 -5.97 -23.82 -15.20
N ILE A 128 -6.56 -24.66 -16.07
CA ILE A 128 -5.81 -25.68 -16.84
C ILE A 128 -4.78 -25.03 -17.78
N ASN A 129 -5.03 -23.79 -18.24
CA ASN A 129 -4.14 -23.05 -19.15
C ASN A 129 -4.08 -21.56 -18.84
N GLN A 130 -4.30 -21.20 -17.61
CA GLN A 130 -4.29 -19.81 -17.20
C GLN A 130 -3.32 -19.60 -16.05
N THR A 131 -2.46 -18.60 -16.19
CA THR A 131 -1.56 -18.16 -15.13
C THR A 131 -1.88 -16.71 -14.78
N ASN A 132 -2.15 -16.45 -13.51
CA ASN A 132 -2.33 -15.12 -13.00
C ASN A 132 -0.97 -14.58 -12.55
N PHE A 133 -0.50 -13.53 -13.19
CA PHE A 133 0.70 -12.80 -12.80
C PHE A 133 0.32 -11.59 -11.96
N GLN A 134 0.86 -11.52 -10.75
CA GLN A 134 0.58 -10.48 -9.79
C GLN A 134 1.87 -9.84 -9.30
N ILE A 135 1.87 -8.51 -9.21
CA ILE A 135 2.90 -7.74 -8.51
C ILE A 135 2.22 -6.92 -7.43
N TRP A 136 2.71 -7.07 -6.20
CA TRP A 136 2.23 -6.35 -5.03
C TRP A 136 3.34 -5.48 -4.47
N LEU A 137 2.98 -4.26 -4.07
CA LEU A 137 3.85 -3.38 -3.31
C LEU A 137 3.50 -3.51 -1.82
N ASP A 138 4.51 -3.69 -0.99
CA ASP A 138 4.40 -3.67 0.48
C ASP A 138 4.96 -2.34 0.99
N VAL A 139 4.07 -1.42 1.32
CA VAL A 139 4.39 -0.08 1.77
C VAL A 139 4.40 -0.05 3.29
N LYS A 140 5.53 0.31 3.89
CA LYS A 140 5.68 0.59 5.32
C LYS A 140 5.94 2.08 5.52
N PHE A 141 5.04 2.76 6.19
CA PHE A 141 5.12 4.18 6.48
C PHE A 141 5.28 4.42 7.99
N PHE A 142 6.27 5.21 8.34
CA PHE A 142 6.58 5.54 9.72
C PHE A 142 6.09 6.96 10.03
N CYS A 143 5.27 7.08 11.07
CA CYS A 143 4.75 8.36 11.52
C CYS A 143 5.04 8.53 13.01
N GLN A 144 5.51 9.70 13.38
CA GLN A 144 5.70 10.09 14.76
C GLN A 144 4.50 10.94 15.21
N VAL A 145 3.84 10.48 16.25
CA VAL A 145 2.82 11.24 16.95
C VAL A 145 3.50 12.11 17.97
N VAL A 146 3.38 13.42 17.80
CA VAL A 146 3.97 14.42 18.72
C VAL A 146 2.84 15.07 19.51
N ASN A 147 2.83 14.78 20.80
CA ASN A 147 1.98 15.43 21.79
C ASN A 147 2.90 16.08 22.83
N PRO A 148 2.48 17.15 23.53
CA PRO A 148 3.26 17.75 24.63
C PRO A 148 3.74 16.76 25.71
N ILE A 149 3.00 15.66 25.87
CA ILE A 149 3.23 14.67 26.95
C ILE A 149 3.90 13.40 26.42
N ILE A 150 3.62 12.97 25.18
CA ILE A 150 4.02 11.67 24.66
C ILE A 150 4.54 11.80 23.23
N ARG A 151 5.68 11.18 22.96
CA ARG A 151 6.20 10.94 21.61
C ARG A 151 6.12 9.45 21.33
N LYS A 152 5.31 9.05 20.37
CA LYS A 152 5.14 7.64 20.00
C LYS A 152 5.29 7.48 18.50
N GLN A 153 6.12 6.53 18.09
CA GLN A 153 6.21 6.13 16.68
C GLN A 153 5.13 5.08 16.37
N ILE A 154 4.46 5.27 15.25
CA ILE A 154 3.46 4.34 14.73
C ILE A 154 3.89 3.94 13.33
N THR A 155 3.84 2.63 13.06
CA THR A 155 4.13 2.06 11.75
C THR A 155 2.83 1.64 11.08
N PHE A 156 2.66 2.06 9.85
CA PHE A 156 1.55 1.63 8.99
C PHE A 156 2.11 0.72 7.91
N ARG A 157 1.38 -0.34 7.62
CA ARG A 157 1.72 -1.28 6.56
C ARG A 157 0.52 -1.49 5.67
N LYS A 158 0.73 -1.38 4.35
CA LYS A 158 -0.31 -1.59 3.36
C LYS A 158 0.25 -2.30 2.14
N LYS A 159 -0.44 -3.36 1.69
CA LYS A 159 -0.18 -4.00 0.42
C LYS A 159 -1.05 -3.37 -0.67
N ILE A 160 -0.44 -3.05 -1.80
CA ILE A 160 -1.09 -2.42 -2.96
C ILE A 160 -0.82 -3.29 -4.18
N PRO A 161 -1.84 -3.72 -4.93
CA PRO A 161 -1.62 -4.41 -6.19
C PRO A 161 -1.11 -3.39 -7.22
N LEU A 162 0.01 -3.70 -7.85
CA LEU A 162 0.55 -2.94 -8.97
C LEU A 162 0.10 -3.54 -10.31
N ILE A 163 0.13 -4.87 -10.40
CA ILE A 163 -0.31 -5.64 -11.55
C ILE A 163 -1.11 -6.85 -11.07
N ASN A 164 -2.16 -7.14 -11.83
CA ASN A 164 -2.94 -8.36 -11.69
C ASN A 164 -3.45 -8.72 -13.10
N THR A 165 -2.73 -9.58 -13.81
CA THR A 165 -3.01 -9.93 -15.21
C THR A 165 -3.10 -11.44 -15.36
N ILE A 166 -4.14 -11.91 -16.04
CA ILE A 166 -4.32 -13.31 -16.39
C ILE A 166 -3.75 -13.53 -17.78
N ILE A 167 -2.87 -14.51 -17.90
CA ILE A 167 -2.25 -14.93 -19.14
C ILE A 167 -2.87 -16.26 -19.53
N ASN A 168 -3.41 -16.32 -20.73
CA ASN A 168 -3.90 -17.56 -21.32
C ASN A 168 -2.73 -18.23 -22.04
N GLY A 169 -2.38 -19.45 -21.63
CA GLY A 169 -1.45 -20.34 -22.33
C GLY A 169 -2.19 -21.35 -23.18
N ASP A 170 -1.54 -21.91 -24.19
CA ASP A 170 -2.09 -23.07 -24.91
C ASP A 170 -2.08 -24.31 -24.01
N VAL A 171 -3.09 -25.18 -24.17
CA VAL A 171 -3.09 -26.50 -23.51
C VAL A 171 -1.84 -27.25 -23.97
N PRO A 172 -0.93 -27.67 -23.08
CA PRO A 172 0.15 -28.58 -23.50
C PRO A 172 -0.52 -29.80 -24.08
N THR A 173 -0.35 -30.02 -25.37
CA THR A 173 -0.70 -31.31 -25.99
C THR A 173 0.17 -32.33 -25.33
N ILE A 174 -0.42 -33.26 -24.57
CA ILE A 174 0.30 -34.38 -24.02
C ILE A 174 0.81 -35.21 -25.22
N MET A 175 2.01 -34.89 -25.69
CA MET A 175 2.75 -35.77 -26.58
C MET A 175 3.22 -36.94 -25.72
N GLY A 176 2.52 -38.06 -25.78
CA GLY A 176 3.03 -39.25 -25.13
C GLY A 176 2.03 -40.27 -24.64
N ALA A 177 0.85 -40.37 -25.23
CA ALA A 177 0.03 -41.55 -25.09
C ALA A 177 0.04 -42.35 -26.42
N LYS A 178 1.23 -42.54 -27.01
CA LYS A 178 1.40 -43.52 -28.06
C LYS A 178 2.20 -44.70 -27.49
N ASN A 179 1.49 -45.82 -27.35
CA ASN A 179 2.01 -47.17 -27.29
C ASN A 179 2.75 -47.60 -26.00
N PHE A 180 1.98 -47.92 -24.98
CA PHE A 180 2.36 -48.92 -23.98
C PHE A 180 1.37 -50.09 -23.93
N PHE A 181 0.87 -50.54 -25.08
CA PHE A 181 0.23 -51.86 -25.21
C PHE A 181 0.61 -52.43 -26.56
N ASN A 182 1.70 -53.22 -26.56
CA ASN A 182 1.98 -54.38 -27.38
C ASN A 182 2.80 -55.35 -26.53
#